data_cb0e14d1be4962b4d29cefd58ba0f144
#
_entry.id   cb0e14d1be4962b4d29cefd58ba0f144
#
_cell.length_a   1.000
_cell.length_b   1.000
_cell.length_c   1.000
_cell.angle_alpha   90.00
_cell.angle_beta   90.00
_cell.angle_gamma   90.00
#
_symmetry.space_group_name_H-M   'P 1'
#
loop_
_entity.id
_entity.type
_entity.pdbx_description
1 polymer ?
#
loop_
_entity_poly.entity_id
_entity_poly.type
_entity_poly.pdbx_seq_one_letter_code
_entity_poly.pdbx_strand_id
1 'polypeptide(L)'
;MRSEVDNSESIYWEKTSEIKDEDGTSDQIENAKESEKFFNSYIKPYIKYLSVKKKTNSEEDKDINYELKITMADGTVMYWHNGTCIDMIIDVNGNKQPNKEGYDQFRFLLCKEPHSKNACGGNKHFCTYFPMNVPTREQALAMCKSHPLYCSVVLQYDNWEFKDDYPFKI
;
A
#
# COMPACT_ATOMS: atom_id res chain seq x y z
N MET A 1 9.97 -13.70 -6.21
CA MET A 1 8.85 -14.23 -5.45
C MET A 1 7.79 -14.73 -6.43
N ARG A 2 7.97 -15.93 -6.96
CA ARG A 2 6.87 -16.70 -7.57
C ARG A 2 6.22 -17.43 -6.41
N SER A 3 5.43 -16.75 -5.68
CA SER A 3 4.69 -17.33 -4.58
C SER A 3 3.32 -17.74 -5.10
N GLU A 4 2.70 -18.63 -4.39
CA GLU A 4 1.29 -19.00 -4.47
C GLU A 4 0.32 -17.84 -4.66
N VAL A 5 0.79 -16.60 -4.56
CA VAL A 5 0.05 -15.36 -4.83
C VAL A 5 -0.33 -15.18 -6.30
N ASP A 6 0.38 -15.83 -7.24
CA ASP A 6 0.06 -15.80 -8.67
C ASP A 6 -0.95 -16.88 -9.09
N ASN A 7 -1.32 -17.78 -8.18
CA ASN A 7 -2.25 -18.86 -8.45
C ASN A 7 -3.65 -18.44 -7.97
N SER A 8 -4.39 -17.74 -8.83
CA SER A 8 -5.71 -17.16 -8.51
C SER A 8 -6.76 -18.18 -8.05
N GLU A 9 -6.55 -19.47 -8.29
CA GLU A 9 -7.45 -20.53 -7.87
C GLU A 9 -7.17 -21.06 -6.47
N SER A 10 -6.00 -20.80 -5.88
CA SER A 10 -5.61 -21.34 -4.57
C SER A 10 -5.58 -20.29 -3.45
N ILE A 11 -5.79 -19.01 -3.78
CA ILE A 11 -5.68 -17.94 -2.77
C ILE A 11 -7.04 -17.69 -2.13
N TYR A 12 -7.40 -18.53 -1.23
CA TYR A 12 -8.42 -18.26 -0.22
C TYR A 12 -7.84 -17.38 0.90
N TRP A 13 -7.34 -16.19 0.54
CA TRP A 13 -7.07 -15.23 1.58
C TRP A 13 -8.34 -14.44 1.86
N GLU A 14 -8.82 -14.57 3.06
CA GLU A 14 -9.88 -13.71 3.56
C GLU A 14 -9.28 -12.34 3.80
N LYS A 15 -9.39 -11.48 2.79
CA LYS A 15 -9.20 -10.07 3.04
C LYS A 15 -10.38 -9.59 3.88
N THR A 16 -10.08 -8.90 4.94
CA THR A 16 -11.07 -8.14 5.67
C THR A 16 -11.63 -7.01 4.80
N SER A 17 -12.94 -6.88 4.77
CA SER A 17 -13.57 -5.64 4.32
C SER A 17 -13.31 -4.56 5.37
N GLU A 18 -13.35 -3.30 4.96
CA GLU A 18 -13.37 -2.19 5.91
C GLU A 18 -14.48 -2.42 6.94
N ILE A 19 -14.11 -2.40 8.21
CA ILE A 19 -15.04 -2.50 9.31
C ILE A 19 -15.51 -1.09 9.67
N LYS A 20 -16.81 -0.91 9.77
CA LYS A 20 -17.44 0.36 10.13
C LYS A 20 -18.16 0.20 11.47
N ASP A 21 -18.14 1.25 12.23
CA ASP A 21 -18.96 1.36 13.46
C ASP A 21 -20.45 1.57 13.13
N GLU A 22 -21.27 1.72 14.16
CA GLU A 22 -22.71 1.89 14.04
C GLU A 22 -23.12 3.16 13.27
N ASP A 23 -22.27 4.18 13.27
CA ASP A 23 -22.48 5.45 12.56
C ASP A 23 -21.99 5.37 11.09
N GLY A 24 -21.43 4.25 10.66
CA GLY A 24 -20.92 4.02 9.32
C GLY A 24 -19.52 4.62 9.08
N THR A 25 -18.85 5.11 10.12
CA THR A 25 -17.44 5.55 10.07
C THR A 25 -16.50 4.36 10.19
N SER A 26 -15.28 4.50 9.68
CA SER A 26 -14.28 3.43 9.74
C SER A 26 -13.84 3.15 11.17
N ASP A 27 -14.08 1.93 11.66
CA ASP A 27 -13.54 1.47 12.94
C ASP A 27 -12.06 1.13 12.77
N GLN A 28 -11.22 2.14 12.95
CA GLN A 28 -9.77 2.00 12.74
C GLN A 28 -9.12 0.99 13.69
N ILE A 29 -9.67 0.73 14.86
CA ILE A 29 -9.14 -0.22 15.84
C ILE A 29 -9.42 -1.66 15.43
N GLU A 30 -10.65 -1.95 15.04
CA GLU A 30 -11.00 -3.27 14.51
C GLU A 30 -10.31 -3.51 13.16
N ASN A 31 -10.23 -2.51 12.30
CA ASN A 31 -9.46 -2.58 11.05
C ASN A 31 -7.97 -2.87 11.32
N ALA A 32 -7.38 -2.29 12.37
CA ALA A 32 -5.99 -2.56 12.75
C ALA A 32 -5.78 -4.01 13.23
N LYS A 33 -6.71 -4.57 13.98
CA LYS A 33 -6.67 -5.98 14.41
C LYS A 33 -6.72 -6.93 13.21
N GLU A 34 -7.62 -6.68 12.28
CA GLU A 34 -7.77 -7.52 11.10
C GLU A 34 -6.58 -7.36 10.14
N SER A 35 -6.05 -6.15 9.96
CA SER A 35 -4.83 -5.92 9.19
C SER A 35 -3.62 -6.67 9.79
N GLU A 36 -3.48 -6.68 11.11
CA GLU A 36 -2.44 -7.44 11.80
C GLU A 36 -2.61 -8.96 11.61
N LYS A 37 -3.83 -9.47 11.69
CA LYS A 37 -4.15 -10.88 11.44
C LYS A 37 -3.80 -11.28 10.00
N PHE A 38 -4.21 -10.44 9.04
CA PHE A 38 -3.86 -10.65 7.63
C PHE A 38 -2.35 -10.63 7.42
N PHE A 39 -1.65 -9.63 7.95
CA PHE A 39 -0.19 -9.55 7.89
C PHE A 39 0.47 -10.81 8.43
N ASN A 40 0.09 -11.26 9.62
CA ASN A 40 0.68 -12.42 10.27
C ASN A 40 0.46 -13.72 9.47
N SER A 41 -0.70 -13.86 8.83
CA SER A 41 -1.06 -15.08 8.09
C SER A 41 -0.42 -15.15 6.71
N TYR A 42 -0.36 -14.01 5.98
CA TYR A 42 -0.08 -14.04 4.55
C TYR A 42 1.19 -13.30 4.12
N ILE A 43 1.69 -12.34 4.92
CA ILE A 43 2.83 -11.51 4.52
C ILE A 43 4.07 -11.80 5.36
N LYS A 44 3.91 -11.89 6.66
CA LYS A 44 4.99 -12.08 7.63
C LYS A 44 5.95 -13.25 7.30
N PRO A 45 5.47 -14.42 6.81
CA PRO A 45 6.36 -15.53 6.48
C PRO A 45 7.34 -15.24 5.35
N TYR A 46 7.08 -14.22 4.53
CA TYR A 46 7.82 -13.94 3.29
C TYR A 46 8.71 -12.70 3.36
N ILE A 47 8.66 -11.93 4.45
CA ILE A 47 9.42 -10.69 4.58
C ILE A 47 10.28 -10.66 5.84
N LYS A 48 11.40 -9.90 5.76
CA LYS A 48 12.25 -9.62 6.93
C LYS A 48 11.85 -8.26 7.49
N TYR A 49 11.36 -8.23 8.72
CA TYR A 49 10.91 -7.01 9.38
C TYR A 49 11.55 -6.89 10.80
N LEU A 50 11.62 -5.66 11.29
CA LEU A 50 12.10 -5.34 12.63
C LEU A 50 10.96 -5.19 13.63
N SER A 51 9.89 -4.52 13.23
CA SER A 51 8.75 -4.29 14.11
C SER A 51 7.44 -4.14 13.33
N VAL A 52 6.36 -4.48 14.02
CA VAL A 52 4.99 -4.21 13.59
C VAL A 52 4.31 -3.45 14.71
N LYS A 53 3.73 -2.29 14.38
CA LYS A 53 2.88 -1.52 15.29
C LYS A 53 1.49 -1.42 14.69
N LYS A 54 0.47 -1.65 15.50
CA LYS A 54 -0.92 -1.42 15.11
C LYS A 54 -1.49 -0.24 15.88
N LYS A 55 -2.46 0.43 15.27
CA LYS A 55 -3.21 1.49 15.92
C LYS A 55 -3.95 0.95 17.14
N THR A 56 -3.94 1.74 18.21
CA THR A 56 -4.64 1.47 19.47
C THR A 56 -5.46 2.69 19.88
N ASN A 57 -6.26 2.56 20.95
CA ASN A 57 -6.99 3.68 21.53
C ASN A 57 -6.13 4.56 22.47
N SER A 58 -4.80 4.40 22.44
CA SER A 58 -3.92 5.22 23.26
C SER A 58 -3.86 6.66 22.77
N GLU A 59 -3.60 7.61 23.67
CA GLU A 59 -3.39 9.02 23.30
C GLU A 59 -2.20 9.20 22.34
N GLU A 60 -1.19 8.32 22.42
CA GLU A 60 -0.03 8.33 21.53
C GLU A 60 -0.38 7.98 20.08
N ASP A 61 -1.48 7.24 19.86
CA ASP A 61 -1.91 6.79 18.54
C ASP A 61 -3.03 7.67 17.94
N LYS A 62 -3.44 8.72 18.63
CA LYS A 62 -4.61 9.54 18.31
C LYS A 62 -4.51 10.17 16.91
N ASP A 63 -3.32 10.62 16.53
CA ASP A 63 -3.05 11.31 15.26
C ASP A 63 -2.52 10.37 14.16
N ILE A 64 -2.52 9.06 14.40
CA ILE A 64 -2.03 8.07 13.45
C ILE A 64 -3.10 7.78 12.40
N ASN A 65 -2.80 8.02 11.13
CA ASN A 65 -3.69 7.82 9.99
C ASN A 65 -3.50 6.46 9.29
N TYR A 66 -2.96 5.46 9.98
CA TYR A 66 -2.81 4.10 9.47
C TYR A 66 -3.18 3.09 10.55
N GLU A 67 -3.68 1.94 10.15
CA GLU A 67 -3.99 0.85 11.05
C GLU A 67 -2.76 0.02 11.44
N LEU A 68 -1.84 -0.17 10.48
CA LEU A 68 -0.65 -0.97 10.69
C LEU A 68 0.60 -0.26 10.15
N LYS A 69 1.66 -0.22 10.96
CA LYS A 69 3.00 0.23 10.56
C LYS A 69 3.97 -0.93 10.66
N ILE A 70 4.63 -1.26 9.56
CA ILE A 70 5.62 -2.34 9.47
C ILE A 70 6.97 -1.72 9.12
N THR A 71 7.96 -1.90 9.99
CA THR A 71 9.34 -1.48 9.74
C THR A 71 10.13 -2.67 9.24
N MET A 72 10.66 -2.57 8.03
CA MET A 72 11.47 -3.60 7.37
C MET A 72 12.92 -3.60 7.88
N ALA A 73 13.62 -4.71 7.67
CA ALA A 73 15.01 -4.87 8.11
C ALA A 73 16.00 -3.93 7.39
N ASP A 74 15.66 -3.44 6.20
CA ASP A 74 16.44 -2.47 5.43
C ASP A 74 16.14 -1.00 5.76
N GLY A 75 15.21 -0.76 6.69
CA GLY A 75 14.78 0.56 7.13
C GLY A 75 13.56 1.11 6.38
N THR A 76 13.09 0.43 5.33
CA THR A 76 11.82 0.77 4.66
C THR A 76 10.66 0.64 5.66
N VAL A 77 9.68 1.52 5.55
CA VAL A 77 8.47 1.48 6.36
C VAL A 77 7.24 1.35 5.48
N MET A 78 6.35 0.43 5.82
CA MET A 78 5.04 0.30 5.19
C MET A 78 3.96 0.74 6.16
N TYR A 79 3.05 1.56 5.67
CA TYR A 79 1.83 1.97 6.37
C TYR A 79 0.63 1.38 5.65
N TRP A 80 -0.26 0.74 6.37
CA TRP A 80 -1.46 0.09 5.83
C TRP A 80 -2.72 0.76 6.32
N HIS A 81 -3.65 0.91 5.39
CA HIS A 81 -5.02 1.30 5.66
C HIS A 81 -5.98 0.26 5.06
N ASN A 82 -6.87 -0.28 5.88
CA ASN A 82 -7.80 -1.33 5.47
C ASN A 82 -9.09 -0.71 4.92
N GLY A 83 -9.18 -0.60 3.62
CA GLY A 83 -10.36 -0.17 2.89
C GLY A 83 -10.98 -1.31 2.06
N THR A 84 -11.56 -0.98 0.92
CA THR A 84 -11.99 -1.97 -0.09
C THR A 84 -10.82 -2.82 -0.56
N CYS A 85 -9.64 -2.21 -0.73
CA CYS A 85 -8.33 -2.84 -0.81
C CYS A 85 -7.56 -2.52 0.48
N ILE A 86 -6.41 -3.13 0.67
CA ILE A 86 -5.41 -2.61 1.60
C ILE A 86 -4.63 -1.54 0.85
N ASP A 87 -4.80 -0.29 1.26
CA ASP A 87 -4.01 0.81 0.76
C ASP A 87 -2.67 0.82 1.50
N MET A 88 -1.58 0.79 0.75
CA MET A 88 -0.24 0.77 1.31
C MET A 88 0.54 2.01 0.89
N ILE A 89 1.18 2.65 1.85
CA ILE A 89 2.25 3.61 1.61
C ILE A 89 3.55 2.92 1.95
N ILE A 90 4.49 2.88 0.99
CA ILE A 90 5.85 2.40 1.20
C ILE A 90 6.76 3.61 1.23
N ASP A 91 7.37 3.83 2.38
CA ASP A 91 8.38 4.85 2.63
C ASP A 91 9.75 4.20 2.55
N VAL A 92 10.49 4.50 1.48
CA VAL A 92 11.71 3.77 1.13
C VAL A 92 12.92 4.12 2.00
N ASN A 93 12.86 5.23 2.72
CA ASN A 93 13.93 5.69 3.61
C ASN A 93 13.50 5.79 5.10
N GLY A 94 12.25 5.42 5.41
CA GLY A 94 11.68 5.39 6.75
C GLY A 94 11.49 6.77 7.35
N ASN A 95 12.06 7.00 8.53
CA ASN A 95 11.88 8.29 9.24
C ASN A 95 12.75 9.43 8.71
N LYS A 96 13.53 9.23 7.66
CA LYS A 96 14.34 10.29 7.04
C LYS A 96 13.46 11.21 6.21
N GLN A 97 13.78 12.49 6.21
CA GLN A 97 13.08 13.47 5.40
C GLN A 97 13.35 13.26 3.90
N PRO A 98 12.42 13.61 3.01
CA PRO A 98 11.31 14.55 3.22
C PRO A 98 9.99 13.95 3.71
N ASN A 99 9.79 12.63 3.74
CA ASN A 99 8.52 11.93 4.06
C ASN A 99 7.35 12.50 3.22
N LYS A 100 7.52 12.50 1.91
CA LYS A 100 6.58 13.06 0.95
C LYS A 100 6.24 12.11 -0.17
N GLU A 101 4.98 12.09 -0.56
CA GLU A 101 4.51 11.37 -1.72
C GLU A 101 5.28 11.79 -2.99
N GLY A 102 5.68 10.78 -3.77
CA GLY A 102 6.47 10.97 -4.99
C GLY A 102 7.97 11.19 -4.77
N TYR A 103 8.40 11.51 -3.56
CA TYR A 103 9.83 11.62 -3.20
C TYR A 103 10.36 10.31 -2.61
N ASP A 104 9.86 9.94 -1.46
CA ASP A 104 10.26 8.74 -0.70
C ASP A 104 9.06 7.88 -0.27
N GLN A 105 7.83 8.37 -0.47
CA GLN A 105 6.60 7.65 -0.19
C GLN A 105 5.85 7.33 -1.49
N PHE A 106 5.49 6.05 -1.65
CA PHE A 106 4.83 5.52 -2.83
C PHE A 106 3.63 4.68 -2.44
N ARG A 107 2.50 4.86 -3.14
CA ARG A 107 1.25 4.19 -2.84
C ARG A 107 1.02 2.97 -3.71
N PHE A 108 0.50 1.92 -3.08
CA PHE A 108 0.13 0.67 -3.69
C PHE A 108 -1.21 0.17 -3.15
N LEU A 109 -1.80 -0.75 -3.89
CA LEU A 109 -3.02 -1.43 -3.51
C LEU A 109 -2.78 -2.94 -3.44
N LEU A 110 -3.35 -3.56 -2.42
CA LEU A 110 -3.47 -5.01 -2.33
C LEU A 110 -4.94 -5.36 -2.26
N CYS A 111 -5.48 -5.89 -3.36
CA CYS A 111 -6.92 -6.09 -3.55
C CYS A 111 -7.27 -7.56 -3.72
N LYS A 112 -8.36 -7.98 -3.06
CA LYS A 112 -9.02 -9.28 -3.31
C LYS A 112 -10.03 -9.17 -4.46
N GLU A 113 -10.31 -10.26 -5.14
CA GLU A 113 -11.45 -10.37 -6.05
C GLU A 113 -12.78 -10.03 -5.33
N PRO A 114 -13.74 -9.33 -5.98
CA PRO A 114 -13.69 -8.85 -7.36
C PRO A 114 -13.02 -7.47 -7.51
N HIS A 115 -12.58 -6.85 -6.43
CA HIS A 115 -12.04 -5.48 -6.45
C HIS A 115 -10.72 -5.36 -7.21
N SER A 116 -9.93 -6.44 -7.25
CA SER A 116 -8.69 -6.51 -8.03
C SER A 116 -8.92 -6.24 -9.53
N LYS A 117 -10.03 -6.71 -10.09
CA LYS A 117 -10.39 -6.46 -11.50
C LYS A 117 -10.56 -4.97 -11.80
N ASN A 118 -11.17 -4.26 -10.86
CA ASN A 118 -11.47 -2.84 -11.03
C ASN A 118 -10.28 -1.94 -10.66
N ALA A 119 -9.58 -2.26 -9.57
CA ALA A 119 -8.52 -1.43 -9.05
C ALA A 119 -7.14 -1.70 -9.68
N CYS A 120 -6.85 -2.97 -10.02
CA CYS A 120 -5.54 -3.38 -10.52
C CYS A 120 -5.53 -3.83 -12.01
N GLY A 121 -6.65 -3.71 -12.71
CA GLY A 121 -6.73 -3.99 -14.15
C GLY A 121 -6.56 -5.47 -14.50
N GLY A 122 -7.38 -6.36 -13.93
CA GLY A 122 -7.41 -7.78 -14.27
C GLY A 122 -7.08 -8.72 -13.12
N ASN A 123 -6.29 -9.77 -13.38
CA ASN A 123 -6.00 -10.81 -12.39
C ASN A 123 -4.84 -10.48 -11.44
N LYS A 124 -4.54 -9.19 -11.25
CA LYS A 124 -3.47 -8.75 -10.33
C LYS A 124 -4.08 -8.35 -8.99
N HIS A 125 -3.56 -8.91 -7.92
CA HIS A 125 -3.97 -8.56 -6.56
C HIS A 125 -3.16 -7.38 -5.99
N PHE A 126 -1.95 -7.17 -6.50
CA PHE A 126 -1.07 -6.07 -6.10
C PHE A 126 -0.79 -5.16 -7.30
N CYS A 127 -0.98 -3.87 -7.11
CA CYS A 127 -0.74 -2.85 -8.12
C CYS A 127 -0.38 -1.49 -7.50
N THR A 128 0.08 -0.59 -8.35
CA THR A 128 0.28 0.82 -7.98
C THR A 128 -1.07 1.51 -7.75
N TYR A 129 -1.12 2.41 -6.79
CA TYR A 129 -2.29 3.24 -6.55
C TYR A 129 -2.47 4.22 -7.71
N PHE A 130 -3.54 4.04 -8.49
CA PHE A 130 -3.82 4.90 -9.63
C PHE A 130 -5.31 4.90 -10.01
N PRO A 131 -5.89 6.03 -10.43
CA PRO A 131 -7.20 6.03 -11.05
C PRO A 131 -7.11 5.29 -12.39
N MET A 132 -8.08 4.41 -12.66
CA MET A 132 -8.07 3.48 -13.78
C MET A 132 -7.78 4.14 -15.14
N ASN A 133 -6.99 3.43 -15.98
CA ASN A 133 -6.66 3.76 -17.37
C ASN A 133 -5.57 4.82 -17.56
N VAL A 134 -4.32 4.50 -17.13
CA VAL A 134 -3.15 5.22 -17.65
C VAL A 134 -2.55 4.41 -18.80
N PRO A 135 -2.84 4.78 -20.04
CA PRO A 135 -2.40 3.98 -21.17
C PRO A 135 -0.92 4.19 -21.53
N THR A 136 -0.27 5.27 -21.08
CA THR A 136 1.12 5.57 -21.45
C THR A 136 1.97 6.08 -20.27
N ARG A 137 3.31 5.91 -20.39
CA ARG A 137 4.27 6.47 -19.45
C ARG A 137 4.20 8.00 -19.36
N GLU A 138 4.00 8.70 -20.49
CA GLU A 138 3.91 10.16 -20.55
C GLU A 138 2.71 10.66 -19.74
N GLN A 139 1.59 9.97 -19.83
CA GLN A 139 0.39 10.32 -19.04
C GLN A 139 0.63 10.03 -17.54
N ALA A 140 1.28 8.92 -17.20
CA ALA A 140 1.68 8.62 -15.82
C ALA A 140 2.60 9.72 -15.26
N LEU A 141 3.58 10.17 -16.05
CA LEU A 141 4.50 11.24 -15.68
C LEU A 141 3.79 12.59 -15.46
N ALA A 142 2.85 12.93 -16.35
CA ALA A 142 2.03 14.14 -16.20
C ALA A 142 1.17 14.09 -14.92
N MET A 143 0.58 12.94 -14.63
CA MET A 143 -0.22 12.73 -13.42
C MET A 143 0.65 12.79 -12.16
N CYS A 144 1.82 12.17 -12.17
CA CYS A 144 2.77 12.23 -11.06
C CYS A 144 3.18 13.67 -10.75
N LYS A 145 3.46 14.49 -11.76
CA LYS A 145 3.79 15.91 -11.59
C LYS A 145 2.69 16.72 -10.92
N SER A 146 1.44 16.45 -11.27
CA SER A 146 0.28 17.18 -10.72
C SER A 146 -0.22 16.59 -9.39
N HIS A 147 -0.07 15.30 -9.19
CA HIS A 147 -0.54 14.56 -8.01
C HIS A 147 0.50 13.52 -7.61
N PRO A 148 1.44 13.87 -6.71
CA PRO A 148 2.58 13.01 -6.33
C PRO A 148 2.19 11.61 -5.83
N LEU A 149 1.00 11.46 -5.26
CA LEU A 149 0.48 10.16 -4.82
C LEU A 149 0.39 9.09 -5.92
N TYR A 150 0.38 9.50 -7.21
CA TYR A 150 0.34 8.59 -8.36
C TYR A 150 1.72 8.24 -8.92
N CYS A 151 2.80 8.70 -8.31
CA CYS A 151 4.15 8.52 -8.84
C CYS A 151 4.64 7.06 -8.88
N SER A 152 4.06 6.19 -8.05
CA SER A 152 4.33 4.75 -8.12
C SER A 152 4.08 4.16 -9.52
N VAL A 153 3.15 4.72 -10.29
CA VAL A 153 2.87 4.28 -11.67
C VAL A 153 4.03 4.58 -12.62
N VAL A 154 4.66 5.75 -12.48
CA VAL A 154 5.84 6.11 -13.30
C VAL A 154 6.96 5.12 -13.03
N LEU A 155 7.23 4.81 -11.76
CA LEU A 155 8.25 3.83 -11.38
C LEU A 155 7.94 2.43 -11.93
N GLN A 156 6.67 2.05 -11.99
CA GLN A 156 6.27 0.78 -12.62
C GLN A 156 6.61 0.74 -14.12
N TYR A 157 6.38 1.84 -14.86
CA TYR A 157 6.79 1.95 -16.27
C TYR A 157 8.31 1.93 -16.45
N ASP A 158 9.02 2.48 -15.48
CA ASP A 158 10.49 2.63 -15.50
C ASP A 158 11.23 1.45 -14.84
N ASN A 159 10.54 0.30 -14.61
CA ASN A 159 11.10 -0.89 -13.95
C ASN A 159 11.62 -0.59 -12.54
N TRP A 160 10.95 0.29 -11.81
CA TRP A 160 11.29 0.72 -10.44
C TRP A 160 12.60 1.52 -10.34
N GLU A 161 12.99 2.17 -11.44
CA GLU A 161 14.16 3.07 -11.50
C GLU A 161 13.71 4.52 -11.59
N PHE A 162 14.46 5.42 -10.96
CA PHE A 162 14.29 6.86 -11.11
C PHE A 162 15.07 7.32 -12.35
N LYS A 163 14.35 7.68 -13.41
CA LYS A 163 14.96 8.24 -14.64
C LYS A 163 15.19 9.74 -14.52
N ASP A 164 16.02 10.28 -15.40
CA ASP A 164 16.41 11.71 -15.40
C ASP A 164 15.22 12.67 -15.47
N ASP A 165 14.13 12.25 -16.10
CA ASP A 165 12.91 13.05 -16.24
C ASP A 165 11.90 12.85 -15.09
N TYR A 166 12.25 12.04 -14.07
CA TYR A 166 11.41 11.88 -12.89
C TYR A 166 11.29 13.24 -12.17
N PRO A 167 10.04 13.67 -11.80
CA PRO A 167 9.80 15.06 -11.41
C PRO A 167 10.35 15.46 -10.05
N PHE A 168 10.63 14.49 -9.18
CA PHE A 168 11.07 14.74 -7.81
C PHE A 168 12.47 14.15 -7.61
N LYS A 169 13.37 14.96 -7.08
CA LYS A 169 14.73 14.49 -6.72
C LYS A 169 14.72 14.03 -5.27
N ILE A 170 15.23 12.83 -5.06
CA ILE A 170 15.44 12.22 -3.75
C ILE A 170 16.81 12.65 -3.21
#